data_cefd8f5e162c007221657c6a54443ad5
#
_entry.id   cefd8f5e162c007221657c6a54443ad5
#
_cell.length_a   1.000
_cell.length_b   1.000
_cell.length_c   1.000
_cell.angle_alpha   90.00
_cell.angle_beta   90.00
_cell.angle_gamma   90.00
#
_symmetry.space_group_name_H-M   'P 1'
#
loop_
_entity.id
_entity.type
_entity.pdbx_description
1 polymer ?
#
loop_
_entity_poly.entity_id
_entity_poly.type
_entity_poly.pdbx_seq_one_letter_code
_entity_poly.pdbx_strand_id
1 'polypeptide(L)'
;MNIISWTNLKVLLLLVLLIPFLWKAVRKMNYEFRFPGLFTALTFGVYASQATATIYVDGTMGGGRQGAILWYFYVLWMVANVLYWCGWITKRDAIAVKAEKADLLAGKYLLRYSTAAGVLLAAAVLFGNVQSTTSYRAYRMWKNGWAQAYGAGWEDRLKVLKDDSVKNPVFTPLNYVELIMYTDLQPEDGYVWVNSACAEYYGKESVTVVEGE
;
A
#
# COMPACT_ATOMS: atom_id res chain seq x y z
N MET A 1 -3.41 14.19 -3.71
CA MET A 1 -3.32 13.10 -2.72
C MET A 1 -3.09 13.73 -1.36
N ASN A 2 -3.93 13.44 -0.39
CA ASN A 2 -3.96 14.22 0.85
C ASN A 2 -3.31 13.41 1.98
N ILE A 3 -2.15 13.85 2.50
CA ILE A 3 -1.45 13.21 3.64
C ILE A 3 -2.41 13.01 4.82
N ILE A 4 -3.37 13.92 5.00
CA ILE A 4 -4.40 13.82 6.03
C ILE A 4 -5.24 12.53 5.89
N SER A 5 -5.54 12.09 4.67
CA SER A 5 -6.30 10.84 4.44
C SER A 5 -5.48 9.59 4.76
N TRP A 6 -4.15 9.70 4.75
CA TRP A 6 -3.25 8.60 5.11
C TRP A 6 -3.05 8.47 6.62
N THR A 7 -3.21 9.58 7.35
CA THR A 7 -3.18 9.60 8.81
C THR A 7 -4.54 9.13 9.35
N ASN A 8 -4.88 7.89 9.07
CA ASN A 8 -6.11 7.28 9.55
C ASN A 8 -5.93 6.65 10.94
N LEU A 9 -7.04 6.32 11.59
CA LEU A 9 -7.05 5.73 12.93
C LEU A 9 -6.15 4.47 13.03
N LYS A 10 -6.05 3.67 11.98
CA LYS A 10 -5.25 2.43 11.96
C LYS A 10 -3.75 2.74 12.06
N VAL A 11 -3.27 3.76 11.33
CA VAL A 11 -1.87 4.21 11.39
C VAL A 11 -1.57 4.80 12.76
N LEU A 12 -2.47 5.63 13.31
CA LEU A 12 -2.31 6.20 14.65
C LEU A 12 -2.25 5.11 15.72
N LEU A 13 -3.15 4.14 15.68
CA LEU A 13 -3.13 2.99 16.60
C LEU A 13 -1.83 2.18 16.48
N LEU A 14 -1.34 1.96 15.26
CA LEU A 14 -0.06 1.30 15.03
C LEU A 14 1.09 2.08 15.69
N LEU A 15 1.15 3.39 15.50
CA LEU A 15 2.18 4.23 16.10
C LEU A 15 2.11 4.19 17.64
N VAL A 16 0.92 4.32 18.21
CA VAL A 16 0.70 4.24 19.66
C VAL A 16 1.14 2.86 20.19
N LEU A 17 0.82 1.78 19.48
CA LEU A 17 1.26 0.43 19.83
C LEU A 17 2.79 0.30 19.83
N LEU A 18 3.47 0.96 18.89
CA LEU A 18 4.93 0.88 18.74
C LEU A 18 5.69 1.70 19.80
N ILE A 19 5.11 2.78 20.34
CA ILE A 19 5.78 3.69 21.28
C ILE A 19 6.53 2.96 22.41
N PRO A 20 5.95 2.04 23.20
CA PRO A 20 6.66 1.41 24.30
C PRO A 20 7.81 0.51 23.84
N PHE A 21 7.71 -0.09 22.66
CA PHE A 21 8.79 -0.89 22.08
C PHE A 21 9.94 0.00 21.60
N LEU A 22 9.60 1.09 20.89
CA LEU A 22 10.59 2.07 20.43
C LEU A 22 11.28 2.74 21.63
N TRP A 23 10.52 3.11 22.66
CA TRP A 23 11.05 3.66 23.90
C TRP A 23 12.08 2.75 24.55
N LYS A 24 11.77 1.46 24.69
CA LYS A 24 12.69 0.45 25.21
C LYS A 24 13.92 0.26 24.33
N ALA A 25 13.75 0.32 23.01
CA ALA A 25 14.85 0.19 22.05
C ALA A 25 15.82 1.36 22.13
N VAL A 26 15.33 2.62 22.10
CA VAL A 26 16.17 3.82 22.09
C VAL A 26 16.94 4.01 23.40
N ARG A 27 16.41 3.53 24.53
CA ARG A 27 17.12 3.58 25.83
C ARG A 27 18.41 2.75 25.83
N LYS A 28 18.44 1.65 25.07
CA LYS A 28 19.63 0.80 24.92
C LYS A 28 20.62 1.35 23.90
N MET A 29 20.22 2.30 23.05
CA MET A 29 21.08 2.89 22.03
C MET A 29 22.06 3.89 22.65
N ASN A 30 23.31 3.83 22.25
CA ASN A 30 24.34 4.81 22.66
C ASN A 30 24.38 5.97 21.64
N TYR A 31 23.21 6.66 21.46
CA TYR A 31 23.05 7.77 20.54
C TYR A 31 22.27 8.90 21.20
N GLU A 32 22.69 10.16 20.99
CA GLU A 32 22.16 11.30 21.73
C GLU A 32 20.87 11.91 21.16
N PHE A 33 20.46 11.54 19.96
CA PHE A 33 19.24 12.03 19.28
C PHE A 33 19.13 13.57 19.29
N ARG A 34 20.22 14.28 18.91
CA ARG A 34 20.23 15.75 18.88
C ARG A 34 19.34 16.30 17.79
N PHE A 35 18.74 17.47 18.00
CA PHE A 35 17.97 18.24 17.02
C PHE A 35 16.81 17.46 16.34
N PRO A 36 15.81 16.97 17.10
CA PRO A 36 14.72 16.17 16.52
C PRO A 36 13.90 16.94 15.47
N GLY A 37 13.75 18.26 15.62
CA GLY A 37 13.07 19.09 14.61
C GLY A 37 13.82 19.11 13.26
N LEU A 38 15.15 19.21 13.29
CA LEU A 38 15.96 19.15 12.08
C LEU A 38 15.87 17.76 11.41
N PHE A 39 15.92 16.69 12.23
CA PHE A 39 15.72 15.33 11.72
C PHE A 39 14.37 15.19 11.01
N THR A 40 13.29 15.70 11.64
CA THR A 40 11.95 15.68 11.04
C THR A 40 11.92 16.44 9.71
N ALA A 41 12.51 17.63 9.65
CA ALA A 41 12.53 18.44 8.43
C ALA A 41 13.33 17.77 7.31
N LEU A 42 14.50 17.23 7.61
CA LEU A 42 15.35 16.54 6.62
C LEU A 42 14.68 15.27 6.11
N THR A 43 14.13 14.44 7.01
CA THR A 43 13.46 13.19 6.61
C THR A 43 12.15 13.46 5.88
N PHE A 44 11.45 14.57 6.19
CA PHE A 44 10.32 15.02 5.38
C PHE A 44 10.75 15.41 3.96
N GLY A 45 11.88 16.13 3.81
CA GLY A 45 12.44 16.46 2.50
C GLY A 45 12.76 15.19 1.68
N VAL A 46 13.39 14.18 2.30
CA VAL A 46 13.63 12.88 1.66
C VAL A 46 12.34 12.17 1.27
N TYR A 47 11.34 12.17 2.15
CA TYR A 47 10.02 11.63 1.83
C TYR A 47 9.35 12.37 0.67
N ALA A 48 9.35 13.70 0.70
CA ALA A 48 8.75 14.52 -0.35
C ALA A 48 9.42 14.33 -1.71
N SER A 49 10.74 14.12 -1.74
CA SER A 49 11.50 13.88 -2.97
C SER A 49 11.07 12.63 -3.73
N GLN A 50 10.48 11.64 -3.05
CA GLN A 50 9.97 10.42 -3.69
C GLN A 50 8.83 10.69 -4.68
N ALA A 51 8.04 11.74 -4.46
CA ALA A 51 6.96 12.14 -5.37
C ALA A 51 7.48 12.94 -6.59
N THR A 52 8.69 13.49 -6.51
CA THR A 52 9.21 14.42 -7.52
C THR A 52 9.37 13.76 -8.89
N ALA A 53 9.91 12.54 -8.93
CA ALA A 53 10.10 11.80 -10.18
C ALA A 53 8.76 11.53 -10.88
N THR A 54 7.74 11.14 -10.13
CA THR A 54 6.40 10.84 -10.65
C THR A 54 5.71 12.11 -11.16
N ILE A 55 5.80 13.20 -10.39
CA ILE A 55 5.23 14.49 -10.80
C ILE A 55 5.91 15.00 -12.07
N TYR A 56 7.23 14.82 -12.19
CA TYR A 56 7.99 15.28 -13.35
C TYR A 56 7.63 14.48 -14.61
N VAL A 57 7.48 13.17 -14.52
CA VAL A 57 7.23 12.29 -15.68
C VAL A 57 5.74 12.25 -16.04
N ASP A 58 4.86 12.07 -15.05
CA ASP A 58 3.45 11.80 -15.29
C ASP A 58 2.55 13.04 -15.06
N GLY A 59 3.10 14.16 -14.58
CA GLY A 59 2.34 15.35 -14.20
C GLY A 59 1.40 15.14 -12.99
N THR A 60 1.44 13.96 -12.35
CA THR A 60 0.59 13.58 -11.24
C THR A 60 1.41 12.99 -10.09
N MET A 61 0.82 12.92 -8.89
CA MET A 61 1.48 12.27 -7.74
C MET A 61 1.51 10.73 -7.83
N GLY A 62 1.18 10.19 -8.99
CA GLY A 62 1.11 8.75 -9.23
C GLY A 62 -0.13 8.10 -8.63
N GLY A 63 -0.70 7.16 -9.37
CA GLY A 63 -1.80 6.31 -8.95
C GLY A 63 -1.34 4.85 -8.71
N GLY A 64 -2.22 4.01 -8.22
CA GLY A 64 -1.99 2.57 -8.14
C GLY A 64 -0.73 2.19 -7.34
N ARG A 65 0.23 1.55 -7.99
CA ARG A 65 1.46 1.02 -7.37
C ARG A 65 2.34 2.10 -6.75
N GLN A 66 2.47 3.24 -7.42
CA GLN A 66 3.28 4.37 -6.94
C GLN A 66 2.68 4.98 -5.67
N GLY A 67 1.35 5.13 -5.63
CA GLY A 67 0.65 5.57 -4.43
C GLY A 67 0.85 4.61 -3.25
N ALA A 68 0.90 3.31 -3.49
CA ALA A 68 1.21 2.32 -2.45
C ALA A 68 2.64 2.46 -1.92
N ILE A 69 3.63 2.65 -2.81
CA ILE A 69 5.04 2.88 -2.43
C ILE A 69 5.15 4.14 -1.56
N LEU A 70 4.57 5.25 -1.99
CA LEU A 70 4.56 6.50 -1.23
C LEU A 70 3.91 6.34 0.14
N TRP A 71 2.84 5.53 0.24
CA TRP A 71 2.19 5.23 1.51
C TRP A 71 3.09 4.43 2.46
N TYR A 72 3.84 3.43 1.96
CA TYR A 72 4.81 2.69 2.78
C TYR A 72 5.94 3.59 3.28
N PHE A 73 6.48 4.45 2.42
CA PHE A 73 7.49 5.44 2.84
C PHE A 73 6.93 6.43 3.86
N TYR A 74 5.67 6.83 3.73
CA TYR A 74 4.99 7.67 4.73
C TYR A 74 4.94 6.98 6.11
N VAL A 75 4.54 5.72 6.17
CA VAL A 75 4.49 4.97 7.43
C VAL A 75 5.89 4.82 8.03
N LEU A 76 6.90 4.49 7.22
CA LEU A 76 8.29 4.40 7.66
C LEU A 76 8.80 5.74 8.18
N TRP A 77 8.50 6.84 7.51
CA TRP A 77 8.84 8.18 7.94
C TRP A 77 8.22 8.51 9.30
N MET A 78 6.95 8.21 9.50
CA MET A 78 6.28 8.41 10.78
C MET A 78 6.92 7.59 11.91
N VAL A 79 7.20 6.31 11.68
CA VAL A 79 7.86 5.43 12.67
C VAL A 79 9.26 5.92 13.01
N ALA A 80 10.06 6.33 12.02
CA ALA A 80 11.40 6.86 12.23
C ALA A 80 11.37 8.15 13.06
N ASN A 81 10.42 9.04 12.79
CA ASN A 81 10.24 10.26 13.57
C ASN A 81 9.81 9.96 15.01
N VAL A 82 8.83 9.08 15.22
CA VAL A 82 8.42 8.67 16.57
C VAL A 82 9.59 8.08 17.33
N LEU A 83 10.39 7.21 16.70
CA LEU A 83 11.61 6.64 17.31
C LEU A 83 12.60 7.74 17.71
N TYR A 84 12.87 8.68 16.79
CA TYR A 84 13.83 9.74 17.05
C TYR A 84 13.39 10.68 18.19
N TRP A 85 12.10 11.06 18.21
CA TRP A 85 11.52 11.87 19.28
C TRP A 85 11.51 11.11 20.61
N CYS A 86 11.18 9.82 20.64
CA CYS A 86 11.31 8.98 21.83
C CYS A 86 12.75 8.98 22.35
N GLY A 87 13.74 8.85 21.45
CA GLY A 87 15.16 8.88 21.80
C GLY A 87 15.57 10.22 22.43
N TRP A 88 15.16 11.33 21.81
CA TRP A 88 15.45 12.66 22.32
C TRP A 88 14.83 12.90 23.71
N ILE A 89 13.58 12.48 23.91
CA ILE A 89 12.88 12.61 25.21
C ILE A 89 13.59 11.78 26.29
N THR A 90 13.96 10.53 25.98
CA THR A 90 14.58 9.60 26.94
C THR A 90 15.99 9.99 27.36
N LYS A 91 16.72 10.74 26.53
CA LYS A 91 18.09 11.19 26.83
C LYS A 91 18.15 12.52 27.57
N ARG A 92 17.01 13.17 27.86
CA ARG A 92 16.98 14.38 28.70
C ARG A 92 17.06 14.01 30.17
N ASP A 93 18.04 14.56 30.87
CA ASP A 93 18.34 14.25 32.28
C ASP A 93 17.16 14.35 33.24
N ALA A 94 16.29 15.38 33.04
CA ALA A 94 15.11 15.58 33.87
C ALA A 94 14.03 14.47 33.71
N ILE A 95 14.06 13.73 32.61
CA ILE A 95 13.09 12.68 32.30
C ILE A 95 13.69 11.29 32.55
N ALA A 96 15.01 11.16 32.47
CA ALA A 96 15.73 9.90 32.70
C ALA A 96 15.44 9.31 34.09
N VAL A 97 15.45 10.14 35.17
CA VAL A 97 15.16 9.69 36.52
C VAL A 97 13.69 9.25 36.70
N LYS A 98 12.73 9.94 36.07
CA LYS A 98 11.32 9.50 36.07
C LYS A 98 11.10 8.26 35.20
N ALA A 99 11.90 8.11 34.15
CA ALA A 99 11.81 6.99 33.22
C ALA A 99 12.29 5.66 33.83
N GLU A 100 13.25 5.69 34.78
CA GLU A 100 13.71 4.49 35.50
C GLU A 100 12.59 3.88 36.35
N LYS A 101 11.81 4.72 37.05
CA LYS A 101 10.58 4.29 37.77
C LYS A 101 9.48 3.82 36.83
N ALA A 102 9.33 4.46 35.67
CA ALA A 102 8.36 4.07 34.67
C ALA A 102 8.73 2.73 33.99
N ASP A 103 10.01 2.37 33.90
CA ASP A 103 10.46 1.11 33.30
C ASP A 103 10.07 -0.11 34.15
N LEU A 104 10.13 0.01 35.46
CA LEU A 104 9.66 -1.05 36.37
C LEU A 104 8.14 -1.28 36.23
N LEU A 105 7.37 -0.20 36.01
CA LEU A 105 5.94 -0.28 35.76
C LEU A 105 5.65 -0.74 34.32
N ALA A 106 6.39 -0.23 33.32
CA ALA A 106 6.24 -0.60 31.92
C ALA A 106 6.57 -2.07 31.66
N GLY A 107 7.59 -2.62 32.30
CA GLY A 107 7.91 -4.06 32.23
C GLY A 107 6.75 -4.94 32.70
N LYS A 108 6.07 -4.53 33.78
CA LYS A 108 4.94 -5.26 34.36
C LYS A 108 3.66 -5.17 33.51
N TYR A 109 3.44 -4.04 32.85
CA TYR A 109 2.22 -3.78 32.09
C TYR A 109 2.41 -3.88 30.57
N LEU A 110 3.63 -4.02 30.07
CA LEU A 110 3.93 -4.05 28.64
C LEU A 110 3.16 -5.16 27.92
N LEU A 111 3.08 -6.34 28.51
CA LEU A 111 2.33 -7.46 27.94
C LEU A 111 0.83 -7.12 27.86
N ARG A 112 0.27 -6.57 28.94
CA ARG A 112 -1.17 -6.18 28.96
C ARG A 112 -1.45 -5.06 27.97
N TYR A 113 -0.55 -4.07 27.91
CA TYR A 113 -0.65 -2.98 26.93
C TYR A 113 -0.57 -3.50 25.50
N SER A 114 0.42 -4.36 25.19
CA SER A 114 0.57 -4.90 23.84
C SER A 114 -0.61 -5.78 23.42
N THR A 115 -1.16 -6.56 24.36
CA THR A 115 -2.35 -7.36 24.12
C THR A 115 -3.56 -6.47 23.86
N ALA A 116 -3.81 -5.46 24.71
CA ALA A 116 -4.95 -4.55 24.53
C ALA A 116 -4.84 -3.76 23.22
N ALA A 117 -3.66 -3.23 22.91
CA ALA A 117 -3.42 -2.48 21.68
C ALA A 117 -3.50 -3.41 20.44
N GLY A 118 -3.04 -4.65 20.54
CA GLY A 118 -3.19 -5.67 19.50
C GLY A 118 -4.66 -6.03 19.26
N VAL A 119 -5.45 -6.19 20.32
CA VAL A 119 -6.90 -6.43 20.22
C VAL A 119 -7.60 -5.21 19.58
N LEU A 120 -7.26 -3.99 20.00
CA LEU A 120 -7.83 -2.77 19.40
C LEU A 120 -7.46 -2.63 17.93
N LEU A 121 -6.22 -2.94 17.56
CA LEU A 121 -5.78 -2.92 16.17
C LEU A 121 -6.50 -3.99 15.34
N ALA A 122 -6.61 -5.22 15.87
CA ALA A 122 -7.38 -6.28 15.24
C ALA A 122 -8.86 -5.90 15.07
N ALA A 123 -9.47 -5.33 16.11
CA ALA A 123 -10.82 -4.80 16.03
C ALA A 123 -10.95 -3.71 14.97
N ALA A 124 -10.05 -2.72 14.93
CA ALA A 124 -10.06 -1.66 13.92
C ALA A 124 -9.89 -2.20 12.48
N VAL A 125 -9.16 -3.31 12.30
CA VAL A 125 -9.05 -4.00 11.03
C VAL A 125 -10.33 -4.78 10.70
N LEU A 126 -10.88 -5.51 11.67
CA LEU A 126 -12.10 -6.34 11.49
C LEU A 126 -13.36 -5.50 11.31
N PHE A 127 -13.52 -4.41 12.08
CA PHE A 127 -14.63 -3.46 11.93
C PHE A 127 -14.39 -2.43 10.83
N GLY A 128 -13.15 -2.35 10.28
CA GLY A 128 -12.87 -1.64 9.06
C GLY A 128 -13.57 -2.31 7.88
N ASN A 129 -13.62 -1.63 6.75
CA ASN A 129 -14.25 -2.14 5.52
C ASN A 129 -13.43 -3.33 4.95
N VAL A 130 -13.51 -4.51 5.58
CA VAL A 130 -12.81 -5.75 5.16
C VAL A 130 -13.16 -6.09 3.71
N GLN A 131 -14.41 -5.80 3.30
CA GLN A 131 -14.88 -6.07 1.95
C GLN A 131 -14.14 -5.26 0.87
N SER A 132 -13.53 -4.14 1.23
CA SER A 132 -12.71 -3.33 0.31
C SER A 132 -11.26 -3.79 0.21
N THR A 133 -10.83 -4.75 1.05
CA THR A 133 -9.47 -5.27 1.02
C THR A 133 -9.25 -6.17 -0.19
N THR A 134 -8.07 -6.07 -0.81
CA THR A 134 -7.69 -6.92 -1.95
C THR A 134 -7.81 -8.41 -1.62
N SER A 135 -7.42 -8.81 -0.41
CA SER A 135 -7.51 -10.20 0.04
C SER A 135 -8.95 -10.73 0.10
N TYR A 136 -9.89 -9.91 0.60
CA TYR A 136 -11.30 -10.31 0.64
C TYR A 136 -11.90 -10.38 -0.78
N ARG A 137 -11.59 -9.42 -1.64
CA ARG A 137 -12.04 -9.43 -3.04
C ARG A 137 -11.50 -10.65 -3.77
N ALA A 138 -10.21 -10.97 -3.64
CA ALA A 138 -9.59 -12.16 -4.23
C ALA A 138 -10.27 -13.44 -3.73
N TYR A 139 -10.51 -13.56 -2.43
CA TYR A 139 -11.23 -14.70 -1.85
C TYR A 139 -12.66 -14.81 -2.42
N ARG A 140 -13.39 -13.70 -2.52
CA ARG A 140 -14.75 -13.67 -3.10
C ARG A 140 -14.75 -14.10 -4.57
N MET A 141 -13.79 -13.61 -5.36
CA MET A 141 -13.65 -13.99 -6.77
C MET A 141 -13.41 -15.50 -6.92
N TRP A 142 -12.50 -16.02 -6.10
CA TRP A 142 -12.20 -17.46 -6.10
C TRP A 142 -13.41 -18.29 -5.65
N LYS A 143 -14.05 -17.93 -4.54
CA LYS A 143 -15.21 -18.64 -3.98
C LYS A 143 -16.41 -18.66 -4.91
N ASN A 144 -16.66 -17.56 -5.64
CA ASN A 144 -17.80 -17.44 -6.57
C ASN A 144 -17.50 -18.02 -7.96
N GLY A 145 -16.31 -18.54 -8.22
CA GLY A 145 -15.92 -19.05 -9.53
C GLY A 145 -15.60 -17.96 -10.56
N TRP A 146 -15.61 -16.69 -10.17
CA TRP A 146 -15.37 -15.57 -11.10
C TRP A 146 -13.94 -15.55 -11.64
N ALA A 147 -12.97 -15.89 -10.80
CA ALA A 147 -11.58 -15.98 -11.23
C ALA A 147 -11.36 -17.09 -12.27
N GLN A 148 -12.04 -18.23 -12.09
CA GLN A 148 -12.00 -19.34 -13.04
C GLN A 148 -12.68 -18.99 -14.36
N ALA A 149 -13.85 -18.31 -14.29
CA ALA A 149 -14.57 -17.87 -15.50
C ALA A 149 -13.75 -16.85 -16.29
N TYR A 150 -13.10 -15.90 -15.61
CA TYR A 150 -12.20 -14.93 -16.23
C TYR A 150 -11.00 -15.63 -16.88
N GLY A 151 -10.37 -16.58 -16.17
CA GLY A 151 -9.25 -17.37 -16.68
C GLY A 151 -9.61 -18.16 -17.95
N ALA A 152 -10.77 -18.85 -17.95
CA ALA A 152 -11.26 -19.56 -19.11
C ALA A 152 -11.51 -18.64 -20.32
N GLY A 153 -12.11 -17.46 -20.08
CA GLY A 153 -12.29 -16.47 -21.15
C GLY A 153 -10.97 -15.97 -21.73
N TRP A 154 -9.93 -15.83 -20.90
CA TRP A 154 -8.59 -15.49 -21.37
C TRP A 154 -7.93 -16.64 -22.15
N GLU A 155 -8.09 -17.89 -21.75
CA GLU A 155 -7.59 -19.05 -22.50
C GLU A 155 -8.16 -19.11 -23.91
N ASP A 156 -9.46 -18.81 -24.07
CA ASP A 156 -10.09 -18.76 -25.40
C ASP A 156 -9.56 -17.59 -26.24
N ARG A 157 -9.40 -16.40 -25.65
CA ARG A 157 -8.73 -15.28 -26.32
C ARG A 157 -7.31 -15.61 -26.75
N LEU A 158 -6.55 -16.31 -25.90
CA LEU A 158 -5.16 -16.72 -26.20
C LEU A 158 -5.07 -17.67 -27.41
N LYS A 159 -6.05 -18.55 -27.62
CA LYS A 159 -6.11 -19.41 -28.82
C LYS A 159 -6.18 -18.56 -30.09
N VAL A 160 -7.04 -17.56 -30.11
CA VAL A 160 -7.21 -16.64 -31.25
C VAL A 160 -5.98 -15.73 -31.41
N LEU A 161 -5.42 -15.23 -30.33
CA LEU A 161 -4.25 -14.36 -30.36
C LEU A 161 -2.98 -15.09 -30.86
N LYS A 162 -2.87 -16.39 -30.61
CA LYS A 162 -1.76 -17.22 -31.08
C LYS A 162 -1.93 -17.79 -32.49
N ASP A 163 -3.12 -17.61 -33.08
CA ASP A 163 -3.38 -18.07 -34.45
C ASP A 163 -2.89 -17.01 -35.44
N ASP A 164 -1.79 -17.27 -36.12
CA ASP A 164 -1.18 -16.36 -37.10
C ASP A 164 -2.06 -16.04 -38.30
N SER A 165 -3.09 -16.87 -38.57
CA SER A 165 -4.06 -16.60 -39.65
C SER A 165 -5.01 -15.45 -39.33
N VAL A 166 -5.23 -15.15 -38.07
CA VAL A 166 -6.09 -14.07 -37.60
C VAL A 166 -5.29 -12.81 -37.37
N LYS A 167 -5.40 -11.80 -38.23
CA LYS A 167 -4.65 -10.54 -38.14
C LYS A 167 -5.31 -9.49 -37.27
N ASN A 168 -6.64 -9.45 -37.28
CA ASN A 168 -7.45 -8.44 -36.61
C ASN A 168 -8.51 -9.12 -35.71
N PRO A 169 -8.11 -9.69 -34.57
CA PRO A 169 -9.05 -10.36 -33.67
C PRO A 169 -10.00 -9.36 -33.03
N VAL A 170 -11.28 -9.74 -32.97
CA VAL A 170 -12.35 -9.00 -32.30
C VAL A 170 -12.86 -9.85 -31.15
N PHE A 171 -12.91 -9.25 -29.97
CA PHE A 171 -13.35 -9.93 -28.76
C PHE A 171 -14.59 -9.26 -28.16
N THR A 172 -15.29 -9.97 -27.31
CA THR A 172 -16.30 -9.41 -26.41
C THR A 172 -15.68 -9.13 -25.04
N PRO A 173 -16.22 -8.16 -24.26
CA PRO A 173 -15.76 -7.93 -22.90
C PRO A 173 -15.87 -9.20 -22.06
N LEU A 174 -14.87 -9.46 -21.21
CA LEU A 174 -14.98 -10.56 -20.26
C LEU A 174 -15.85 -10.11 -19.07
N ASN A 175 -16.71 -11.01 -18.62
CA ASN A 175 -17.42 -10.84 -17.37
C ASN A 175 -16.45 -11.00 -16.18
N TYR A 176 -16.79 -10.35 -15.06
CA TYR A 176 -16.06 -10.49 -13.78
C TYR A 176 -14.65 -9.89 -13.75
N VAL A 177 -14.39 -8.85 -14.56
CA VAL A 177 -13.16 -8.06 -14.44
C VAL A 177 -13.23 -7.22 -13.16
N GLU A 178 -12.55 -7.66 -12.12
CA GLU A 178 -12.44 -6.91 -10.87
C GLU A 178 -11.19 -6.04 -10.88
N LEU A 179 -11.22 -4.94 -10.09
CA LEU A 179 -10.08 -4.00 -9.96
C LEU A 179 -8.76 -4.60 -9.44
N ILE A 180 -8.79 -5.84 -8.91
CA ILE A 180 -7.57 -6.58 -8.54
C ILE A 180 -6.90 -7.20 -9.76
N MET A 181 -7.65 -7.51 -10.82
CA MET A 181 -7.11 -7.79 -12.13
C MET A 181 -6.67 -6.46 -12.73
N TYR A 182 -5.53 -6.46 -13.37
CA TYR A 182 -5.06 -5.27 -14.07
C TYR A 182 -6.06 -4.89 -15.18
N THR A 183 -5.83 -3.82 -15.88
CA THR A 183 -6.71 -3.38 -16.97
C THR A 183 -6.87 -4.48 -18.02
N ASP A 184 -8.13 -4.83 -18.37
CA ASP A 184 -8.43 -5.72 -19.48
C ASP A 184 -8.43 -4.96 -20.81
N LEU A 185 -8.57 -5.69 -21.94
CA LEU A 185 -8.79 -5.11 -23.25
C LEU A 185 -10.06 -4.23 -23.23
N GLN A 186 -9.99 -3.05 -23.82
CA GLN A 186 -11.05 -2.05 -23.77
C GLN A 186 -11.96 -2.10 -25.00
N PRO A 187 -13.26 -1.80 -24.85
CA PRO A 187 -14.21 -1.76 -25.96
C PRO A 187 -14.11 -0.45 -26.78
N GLU A 188 -12.89 -0.11 -27.21
CA GLU A 188 -12.63 1.05 -28.05
C GLU A 188 -11.68 0.66 -29.19
N ASP A 189 -11.83 1.32 -30.32
CA ASP A 189 -11.04 1.05 -31.53
C ASP A 189 -9.54 1.09 -31.21
N GLY A 190 -8.85 0.00 -31.29
CA GLY A 190 -7.43 -0.34 -31.24
C GLY A 190 -6.35 0.66 -30.79
N TYR A 191 -6.78 1.91 -30.49
CA TYR A 191 -5.92 3.01 -30.06
C TYR A 191 -5.71 3.09 -28.54
N VAL A 192 -6.46 2.31 -27.76
CA VAL A 192 -6.21 2.21 -26.33
C VAL A 192 -4.92 1.45 -26.13
N TRP A 193 -4.02 2.00 -25.32
CA TRP A 193 -2.67 1.47 -25.14
C TRP A 193 -2.62 -0.03 -24.80
N VAL A 194 -3.63 -0.56 -24.10
CA VAL A 194 -3.72 -2.00 -23.73
C VAL A 194 -3.95 -2.85 -24.97
N ASN A 195 -4.90 -2.45 -25.83
CA ASN A 195 -5.23 -3.16 -27.06
C ASN A 195 -4.05 -3.11 -28.04
N SER A 196 -3.41 -1.94 -28.17
CA SER A 196 -2.22 -1.74 -29.01
C SER A 196 -1.05 -2.58 -28.53
N ALA A 197 -0.76 -2.59 -27.22
CA ALA A 197 0.30 -3.41 -26.64
C ALA A 197 0.03 -4.92 -26.81
N CYS A 198 -1.23 -5.35 -26.69
CA CYS A 198 -1.62 -6.72 -26.95
C CYS A 198 -1.42 -7.10 -28.43
N ALA A 199 -1.83 -6.22 -29.36
CA ALA A 199 -1.62 -6.42 -30.79
C ALA A 199 -0.12 -6.56 -31.12
N GLU A 200 0.69 -5.64 -30.65
CA GLU A 200 2.14 -5.66 -30.84
C GLU A 200 2.78 -6.94 -30.30
N TYR A 201 2.41 -7.33 -29.06
CA TYR A 201 2.98 -8.52 -28.41
C TYR A 201 2.67 -9.83 -29.16
N TYR A 202 1.46 -9.95 -29.74
CA TYR A 202 1.04 -11.15 -30.48
C TYR A 202 1.21 -11.02 -32.00
N GLY A 203 1.86 -9.97 -32.50
CA GLY A 203 2.10 -9.74 -33.94
C GLY A 203 0.80 -9.54 -34.73
N LYS A 204 -0.22 -8.93 -34.13
CA LYS A 204 -1.50 -8.60 -34.77
C LYS A 204 -1.48 -7.18 -35.33
N GLU A 205 -2.28 -6.93 -36.37
CA GLU A 205 -2.43 -5.60 -36.93
C GLU A 205 -3.29 -4.72 -35.99
N SER A 206 -4.34 -5.30 -35.40
CA SER A 206 -5.17 -4.65 -34.37
C SER A 206 -5.81 -5.69 -33.46
N VAL A 207 -6.16 -5.27 -32.25
CA VAL A 207 -7.01 -6.03 -31.31
C VAL A 207 -8.15 -5.10 -30.89
N THR A 208 -9.38 -5.50 -31.14
CA THR A 208 -10.56 -4.73 -30.77
C THR A 208 -11.50 -5.49 -29.85
N VAL A 209 -12.24 -4.76 -29.03
CA VAL A 209 -13.29 -5.32 -28.19
C VAL A 209 -14.59 -4.59 -28.53
N VAL A 210 -15.62 -5.33 -28.84
CA VAL A 210 -16.95 -4.79 -29.16
C VAL A 210 -17.90 -5.15 -28.03
N GLU A 211 -18.64 -4.17 -27.52
CA GLU A 211 -19.68 -4.45 -26.54
C GLU A 211 -20.70 -5.41 -27.18
N GLY A 212 -20.94 -6.52 -26.50
CA GLY A 212 -21.97 -7.47 -26.92
C GLY A 212 -23.36 -6.84 -26.79
N GLU A 213 -24.19 -7.05 -27.76
CA GLU A 213 -25.62 -6.67 -27.74
C GLU A 213 -26.38 -7.30 -26.57
#